data_38e85f78fe08d46859f7840367f37277
#
_entry.id   38e85f78fe08d46859f7840367f37277
#
_cell.length_a   1.000
_cell.length_b   1.000
_cell.length_c   1.000
_cell.angle_alpha   90.00
_cell.angle_beta   90.00
_cell.angle_gamma   90.00
#
_symmetry.space_group_name_H-M   'P 1'
#
loop_
_entity.id
_entity.type
_entity.pdbx_description
1 polymer ?
#
loop_
_entity_poly.entity_id
_entity_poly.type
_entity_poly.pdbx_seq_one_letter_code
_entity_poly.pdbx_strand_id
1 'polypeptide(L)'
;MKNNVFLLAFILCFGFTSDSGAQQARPGGEQRTAAHLRSIRNRPLMLAAFLEQMPKGGDLHNHLTGAVYAESYIQTAAREGLCIDRQSMSFTAAPCSETQPPANRALQDSVLYRQLIDAFSMRGLHPAIESGHDHFFDTFGKFRLAARAHPPELIAEVAARAAAQNESYLELFLNPDRAASAQIGARVGWDDDFAAMREKMLAGGLSEIVTSAALNLDHIDSDARKILCAVPKSPACKMDVRYIYEVYREFPKEQFFALTLAGFEIASADPRLVAVNPVMPEDGFVSMRDYELHMRIFEFLHKAYPNVHISLHAGELAPGLVPPEGLKSHIRQAVEIAHAERIGHGVDVFYEDCPLELLKEMAKKKVAVEICLSSNDQILGVRGDQHPLPEYLRAGVPVVIATDDEGVARSSMTREYQRAVTTYDLSYPQLKQIVRNSIVYSFADRNTRARLLKDLDERFGKFEGQF
;
A
#
# COMPACT_ATOMS: atom_id res chain seq x y z
N MET A 1 -20.08 99.83 40.86
CA MET A 1 -19.87 98.63 41.58
C MET A 1 -20.86 97.63 41.02
N LYS A 2 -20.41 96.79 40.10
CA LYS A 2 -21.26 95.87 39.37
C LYS A 2 -20.75 94.48 39.55
N ASN A 3 -21.59 93.63 40.14
CA ASN A 3 -21.34 92.19 40.36
C ASN A 3 -21.57 91.44 39.03
N ASN A 4 -20.58 90.71 38.56
CA ASN A 4 -20.76 89.74 37.51
C ASN A 4 -20.78 88.32 38.08
N VAL A 5 -21.93 87.64 37.94
CA VAL A 5 -22.11 86.22 38.26
C VAL A 5 -21.81 85.39 36.95
N PHE A 6 -20.75 84.55 37.05
CA PHE A 6 -20.49 83.58 35.97
C PHE A 6 -21.28 82.27 36.23
N LEU A 7 -22.15 81.91 35.28
CA LEU A 7 -22.89 80.68 35.29
C LEU A 7 -22.04 79.62 34.53
N LEU A 8 -21.59 78.60 35.29
CA LEU A 8 -20.89 77.43 34.69
C LEU A 8 -21.95 76.38 34.25
N ALA A 9 -22.05 76.14 32.92
CA ALA A 9 -22.89 75.08 32.40
C ALA A 9 -22.07 73.81 32.37
N PHE A 10 -22.48 72.77 33.09
CA PHE A 10 -21.95 71.41 33.05
C PHE A 10 -22.61 70.68 31.86
N ILE A 11 -21.83 70.38 30.80
CA ILE A 11 -22.28 69.52 29.71
C ILE A 11 -21.91 68.06 30.14
N LEU A 12 -22.93 67.24 30.46
CA LEU A 12 -22.78 65.80 30.61
C LEU A 12 -22.72 65.17 29.22
N CYS A 13 -21.52 64.77 28.78
CA CYS A 13 -21.36 63.88 27.66
C CYS A 13 -21.68 62.43 28.10
N PHE A 14 -22.87 61.92 27.70
CA PHE A 14 -23.13 60.48 27.71
C PHE A 14 -22.36 59.83 26.58
N GLY A 15 -21.24 59.18 26.92
CA GLY A 15 -20.53 58.31 25.98
C GLY A 15 -21.33 57.02 25.80
N PHE A 16 -21.95 56.84 24.64
CA PHE A 16 -22.42 55.52 24.20
C PHE A 16 -21.23 54.67 23.87
N THR A 17 -20.82 53.79 24.76
CA THR A 17 -19.93 52.69 24.42
C THR A 17 -20.74 51.68 23.59
N SER A 18 -20.59 51.73 22.25
CA SER A 18 -21.05 50.68 21.38
C SER A 18 -20.16 49.43 21.68
N ASP A 19 -20.70 48.54 22.47
CA ASP A 19 -20.14 47.21 22.67
C ASP A 19 -20.30 46.46 21.33
N SER A 20 -19.28 46.60 20.46
CA SER A 20 -19.17 45.79 19.24
C SER A 20 -18.74 44.39 19.70
N GLY A 21 -19.73 43.62 20.14
CA GLY A 21 -19.56 42.18 20.34
C GLY A 21 -19.03 41.60 19.04
N ALA A 22 -17.72 41.36 18.96
CA ALA A 22 -17.11 40.62 17.87
C ALA A 22 -17.80 39.25 17.83
N GLN A 23 -18.74 39.09 16.94
CA GLN A 23 -19.42 37.84 16.67
C GLN A 23 -18.33 36.89 16.23
N GLN A 24 -17.85 36.01 17.14
CA GLN A 24 -16.87 34.99 16.81
C GLN A 24 -17.43 34.20 15.64
N ALA A 25 -16.76 34.26 14.50
CA ALA A 25 -17.13 33.50 13.31
C ALA A 25 -17.25 32.02 13.71
N ARG A 26 -18.38 31.40 13.37
CA ARG A 26 -18.57 29.97 13.65
C ARG A 26 -17.43 29.18 13.06
N PRO A 27 -16.82 28.24 13.81
CA PRO A 27 -15.72 27.42 13.31
C PRO A 27 -16.09 26.77 11.96
N GLY A 28 -15.17 26.75 11.01
CA GLY A 28 -15.35 26.05 9.75
C GLY A 28 -15.57 24.54 9.95
N GLY A 29 -16.10 23.84 8.94
CA GLY A 29 -16.35 22.39 9.01
C GLY A 29 -15.13 21.61 9.45
N GLU A 30 -13.96 21.90 8.87
CA GLU A 30 -12.68 21.24 9.22
C GLU A 30 -12.32 21.43 10.72
N GLN A 31 -12.51 22.63 11.26
CA GLN A 31 -12.20 22.92 12.67
C GLN A 31 -13.15 22.16 13.63
N ARG A 32 -14.44 22.05 13.29
CA ARG A 32 -15.42 21.29 14.08
C ARG A 32 -15.10 19.78 14.01
N THR A 33 -14.77 19.27 12.84
CA THR A 33 -14.36 17.87 12.63
C THR A 33 -13.08 17.55 13.41
N ALA A 34 -12.09 18.46 13.42
CA ALA A 34 -10.89 18.31 14.22
C ALA A 34 -11.18 18.30 15.73
N ALA A 35 -12.11 19.13 16.20
CA ALA A 35 -12.55 19.13 17.60
C ALA A 35 -13.28 17.83 17.95
N HIS A 36 -14.14 17.33 17.05
CA HIS A 36 -14.82 16.06 17.21
C HIS A 36 -13.82 14.90 17.30
N LEU A 37 -12.86 14.78 16.36
CA LEU A 37 -11.82 13.76 16.39
C LEU A 37 -11.07 13.76 17.73
N ARG A 38 -10.65 14.94 18.23
CA ARG A 38 -9.99 15.04 19.55
C ARG A 38 -10.87 14.48 20.68
N SER A 39 -12.18 14.73 20.64
CA SER A 39 -13.11 14.28 21.69
C SER A 39 -13.36 12.77 21.70
N ILE A 40 -13.18 12.09 20.56
CA ILE A 40 -13.42 10.65 20.41
C ILE A 40 -12.15 9.80 20.31
N ARG A 41 -10.96 10.42 20.23
CA ARG A 41 -9.68 9.74 20.01
C ARG A 41 -9.45 8.55 20.96
N ASN A 42 -9.74 8.71 22.23
CA ASN A 42 -9.60 7.68 23.27
C ASN A 42 -10.86 6.80 23.40
N ARG A 43 -11.75 6.80 22.41
CA ARG A 43 -12.98 6.01 22.37
C ARG A 43 -12.93 5.09 21.13
N PRO A 44 -12.31 3.90 21.22
CA PRO A 44 -11.95 3.09 20.05
C PRO A 44 -13.10 2.81 19.07
N LEU A 45 -14.30 2.51 19.57
CA LEU A 45 -15.45 2.22 18.72
C LEU A 45 -15.99 3.47 18.01
N MET A 46 -15.98 4.62 18.68
CA MET A 46 -16.40 5.88 18.06
C MET A 46 -15.37 6.37 17.03
N LEU A 47 -14.08 6.20 17.34
CA LEU A 47 -13.00 6.51 16.40
C LEU A 47 -13.09 5.61 15.15
N ALA A 48 -13.32 4.32 15.33
CA ALA A 48 -13.51 3.39 14.21
C ALA A 48 -14.70 3.82 13.32
N ALA A 49 -15.85 4.14 13.91
CA ALA A 49 -17.02 4.60 13.18
C ALA A 49 -16.79 5.94 12.44
N PHE A 50 -16.03 6.86 13.03
CA PHE A 50 -15.61 8.12 12.40
C PHE A 50 -14.69 7.86 11.22
N LEU A 51 -13.67 7.04 11.40
CA LEU A 51 -12.70 6.71 10.35
C LEU A 51 -13.32 5.87 9.23
N GLU A 52 -14.30 5.01 9.52
CA GLU A 52 -15.05 4.27 8.49
C GLU A 52 -15.74 5.21 7.50
N GLN A 53 -16.32 6.31 7.99
CA GLN A 53 -17.00 7.29 7.16
C GLN A 53 -16.07 8.30 6.49
N MET A 54 -14.84 8.46 7.01
CA MET A 54 -13.88 9.41 6.47
C MET A 54 -13.43 8.99 5.05
N PRO A 55 -13.36 9.92 4.07
CA PRO A 55 -12.73 9.64 2.77
C PRO A 55 -11.27 9.24 2.95
N LYS A 56 -10.81 8.22 2.21
CA LYS A 56 -9.44 7.65 2.37
C LYS A 56 -8.56 7.79 1.13
N GLY A 57 -9.07 8.37 0.04
CA GLY A 57 -8.27 8.56 -1.17
C GLY A 57 -7.98 7.25 -1.88
N GLY A 58 -6.76 6.76 -1.81
CA GLY A 58 -6.36 5.51 -2.43
C GLY A 58 -5.38 4.70 -1.58
N ASP A 59 -5.24 3.43 -1.93
CA ASP A 59 -4.20 2.53 -1.44
C ASP A 59 -3.15 2.34 -2.53
N LEU A 60 -1.90 2.69 -2.24
CA LEU A 60 -0.81 2.71 -3.21
C LEU A 60 0.17 1.54 -3.03
N HIS A 61 -0.05 0.72 -1.99
CA HIS A 61 0.78 -0.43 -1.66
C HIS A 61 -0.12 -1.56 -1.17
N ASN A 62 -0.55 -2.40 -2.13
CA ASN A 62 -1.52 -3.46 -1.88
C ASN A 62 -1.22 -4.68 -2.75
N HIS A 63 -0.79 -5.78 -2.13
CA HIS A 63 -0.50 -7.03 -2.82
C HIS A 63 -1.79 -7.79 -3.08
N LEU A 64 -2.18 -7.93 -4.35
CA LEU A 64 -3.44 -8.57 -4.72
C LEU A 64 -3.65 -9.91 -4.02
N THR A 65 -2.64 -10.76 -3.99
CA THR A 65 -2.77 -12.10 -3.40
C THR A 65 -2.81 -12.08 -1.87
N GLY A 66 -2.12 -11.16 -1.23
CA GLY A 66 -2.14 -11.00 0.22
C GLY A 66 -3.34 -10.20 0.73
N ALA A 67 -3.93 -9.36 -0.12
CA ALA A 67 -5.11 -8.57 0.23
C ALA A 67 -6.41 -9.39 0.30
N VAL A 68 -6.49 -10.52 -0.41
CA VAL A 68 -7.66 -11.40 -0.38
C VAL A 68 -7.72 -12.17 0.93
N TYR A 69 -8.90 -12.25 1.53
CA TYR A 69 -9.09 -12.95 2.79
C TYR A 69 -9.07 -14.48 2.61
N ALA A 70 -8.55 -15.18 3.61
CA ALA A 70 -8.47 -16.65 3.65
C ALA A 70 -9.81 -17.35 3.32
N GLU A 71 -10.92 -16.75 3.76
CA GLU A 71 -12.28 -17.23 3.53
C GLU A 71 -12.60 -17.37 2.03
N SER A 72 -12.16 -16.41 1.23
CA SER A 72 -12.35 -16.41 -0.23
C SER A 72 -11.49 -17.48 -0.90
N TYR A 73 -10.27 -17.67 -0.44
CA TYR A 73 -9.41 -18.74 -0.94
C TYR A 73 -9.95 -20.13 -0.65
N ILE A 74 -10.56 -20.35 0.54
CA ILE A 74 -11.21 -21.62 0.88
C ILE A 74 -12.39 -21.88 -0.05
N GLN A 75 -13.21 -20.86 -0.35
CA GLN A 75 -14.34 -21.00 -1.28
C GLN A 75 -13.85 -21.28 -2.70
N THR A 76 -12.83 -20.57 -3.15
CA THR A 76 -12.22 -20.79 -4.48
C THR A 76 -11.65 -22.19 -4.60
N ALA A 77 -10.88 -22.67 -3.61
CA ALA A 77 -10.32 -24.01 -3.59
C ALA A 77 -11.41 -25.10 -3.62
N ALA A 78 -12.51 -24.87 -2.90
CA ALA A 78 -13.65 -25.80 -2.90
C ALA A 78 -14.33 -25.86 -4.28
N ARG A 79 -14.48 -24.72 -4.97
CA ARG A 79 -15.06 -24.64 -6.31
C ARG A 79 -14.17 -25.29 -7.36
N GLU A 80 -12.84 -25.10 -7.24
CA GLU A 80 -11.84 -25.65 -8.17
C GLU A 80 -11.51 -27.13 -7.90
N GLY A 81 -12.11 -27.75 -6.88
CA GLY A 81 -11.85 -29.14 -6.54
C GLY A 81 -10.44 -29.41 -6.03
N LEU A 82 -9.76 -28.39 -5.45
CA LEU A 82 -8.47 -28.55 -4.81
C LEU A 82 -8.58 -29.43 -3.57
N CYS A 83 -7.44 -29.99 -3.15
CA CYS A 83 -7.33 -30.79 -1.94
C CYS A 83 -6.61 -30.00 -0.84
N ILE A 84 -6.74 -30.43 0.42
CA ILE A 84 -6.07 -29.83 1.58
C ILE A 84 -5.05 -30.83 2.08
N ASP A 85 -3.76 -30.46 2.03
CA ASP A 85 -2.73 -31.17 2.79
C ASP A 85 -2.90 -30.80 4.27
N ARG A 86 -3.27 -31.78 5.10
CA ARG A 86 -3.51 -31.56 6.52
C ARG A 86 -2.25 -31.33 7.36
N GLN A 87 -1.09 -31.74 6.86
CA GLN A 87 0.16 -31.57 7.58
C GLN A 87 0.69 -30.14 7.43
N SER A 88 0.73 -29.62 6.18
CA SER A 88 1.18 -28.27 5.87
C SER A 88 0.07 -27.22 5.94
N MET A 89 -1.20 -27.67 6.05
CA MET A 89 -2.37 -26.81 5.93
C MET A 89 -2.36 -25.98 4.66
N SER A 90 -2.01 -26.59 3.52
CA SER A 90 -1.92 -25.94 2.22
C SER A 90 -2.86 -26.58 1.20
N PHE A 91 -3.16 -25.84 0.12
CA PHE A 91 -3.90 -26.42 -1.01
C PHE A 91 -2.99 -27.20 -1.93
N THR A 92 -3.45 -28.36 -2.39
CA THR A 92 -2.80 -29.23 -3.37
C THR A 92 -3.73 -29.53 -4.55
N ALA A 93 -3.16 -29.92 -5.69
CA ALA A 93 -3.95 -30.29 -6.86
C ALA A 93 -4.64 -31.65 -6.68
N ALA A 94 -5.78 -31.84 -7.36
CA ALA A 94 -6.43 -33.16 -7.46
C ALA A 94 -5.50 -34.21 -8.14
N PRO A 95 -5.70 -35.52 -7.88
CA PRO A 95 -6.78 -36.13 -7.12
C PRO A 95 -6.57 -36.08 -5.60
N CYS A 96 -7.66 -35.91 -4.87
CA CYS A 96 -7.66 -35.93 -3.39
C CYS A 96 -7.55 -37.35 -2.83
N SER A 97 -7.17 -37.44 -1.55
CA SER A 97 -7.04 -38.71 -0.81
C SER A 97 -7.61 -38.57 0.61
N GLU A 98 -7.55 -39.65 1.41
CA GLU A 98 -7.96 -39.58 2.81
C GLU A 98 -7.08 -38.63 3.66
N THR A 99 -5.79 -38.57 3.37
CA THR A 99 -4.83 -37.67 4.04
C THR A 99 -4.87 -36.25 3.46
N GLN A 100 -5.36 -36.11 2.23
CA GLN A 100 -5.53 -34.84 1.52
C GLN A 100 -6.99 -34.70 1.07
N PRO A 101 -7.94 -34.44 2.01
CA PRO A 101 -9.36 -34.34 1.67
C PRO A 101 -9.63 -33.17 0.72
N PRO A 102 -10.75 -33.24 -0.03
CA PRO A 102 -11.15 -32.15 -0.91
C PRO A 102 -11.50 -30.89 -0.12
N ALA A 103 -11.15 -29.71 -0.68
CA ALA A 103 -11.28 -28.42 -0.02
C ALA A 103 -12.72 -28.08 0.40
N ASN A 104 -13.74 -28.60 -0.29
CA ASN A 104 -15.14 -28.41 0.08
C ASN A 104 -15.51 -29.01 1.46
N ARG A 105 -14.69 -29.93 2.00
CA ARG A 105 -14.83 -30.43 3.38
C ARG A 105 -14.72 -29.32 4.40
N ALA A 106 -13.88 -28.33 4.16
CA ALA A 106 -13.72 -27.20 5.07
C ALA A 106 -15.03 -26.40 5.23
N LEU A 107 -15.88 -26.35 4.21
CA LEU A 107 -17.16 -25.64 4.27
C LEU A 107 -18.22 -26.38 5.14
N GLN A 108 -17.93 -27.63 5.53
CA GLN A 108 -18.79 -28.47 6.36
C GLN A 108 -18.17 -28.80 7.73
N ASP A 109 -16.87 -28.55 7.88
CA ASP A 109 -16.09 -28.80 9.10
C ASP A 109 -15.56 -27.47 9.65
N SER A 110 -16.20 -26.94 10.68
CA SER A 110 -15.85 -25.66 11.29
C SER A 110 -14.47 -25.65 11.95
N VAL A 111 -13.93 -26.82 12.32
CA VAL A 111 -12.57 -26.92 12.87
C VAL A 111 -11.56 -26.77 11.77
N LEU A 112 -11.71 -27.56 10.70
CA LEU A 112 -10.82 -27.48 9.53
C LEU A 112 -10.88 -26.09 8.88
N TYR A 113 -12.09 -25.49 8.78
CA TYR A 113 -12.26 -24.12 8.27
C TYR A 113 -11.43 -23.09 9.06
N ARG A 114 -11.52 -23.13 10.39
CA ARG A 114 -10.73 -22.22 11.25
C ARG A 114 -9.22 -22.47 11.14
N GLN A 115 -8.80 -23.75 11.09
CA GLN A 115 -7.38 -24.10 10.92
C GLN A 115 -6.81 -23.53 9.61
N LEU A 116 -7.57 -23.57 8.50
CA LEU A 116 -7.15 -22.97 7.24
C LEU A 116 -7.05 -21.45 7.34
N ILE A 117 -8.03 -20.77 7.99
CA ILE A 117 -7.94 -19.33 8.20
C ILE A 117 -6.70 -18.97 9.03
N ASP A 118 -6.41 -19.75 10.08
CA ASP A 118 -5.22 -19.55 10.92
C ASP A 118 -3.94 -19.78 10.12
N ALA A 119 -3.90 -20.79 9.25
CA ALA A 119 -2.75 -21.08 8.41
C ALA A 119 -2.51 -20.05 7.29
N PHE A 120 -3.57 -19.36 6.84
CA PHE A 120 -3.50 -18.40 5.71
C PHE A 120 -3.47 -16.94 6.16
N SER A 121 -3.38 -16.67 7.47
CA SER A 121 -3.38 -15.30 7.97
C SER A 121 -2.70 -15.17 9.33
N MET A 122 -2.34 -13.96 9.68
CA MET A 122 -1.73 -13.60 10.97
C MET A 122 -2.64 -13.84 12.17
N ARG A 123 -3.91 -14.27 11.95
CA ARG A 123 -4.78 -14.73 13.03
C ARG A 123 -4.21 -15.94 13.76
N GLY A 124 -3.51 -16.81 13.03
CA GLY A 124 -2.91 -18.03 13.57
C GLY A 124 -1.54 -17.84 14.22
N LEU A 125 -0.95 -16.64 14.14
CA LEU A 125 0.38 -16.39 14.70
C LEU A 125 0.44 -16.75 16.19
N HIS A 126 1.41 -17.60 16.53
CA HIS A 126 1.71 -17.97 17.90
C HIS A 126 3.16 -17.58 18.26
N PRO A 127 3.40 -16.38 18.82
CA PRO A 127 4.76 -15.81 18.97
C PRO A 127 5.74 -16.65 19.82
N ALA A 128 5.22 -17.61 20.60
CA ALA A 128 6.05 -18.53 21.36
C ALA A 128 6.58 -19.72 20.51
N ILE A 129 6.09 -19.90 19.29
CA ILE A 129 6.43 -21.03 18.42
C ILE A 129 7.18 -20.56 17.18
N GLU A 130 6.78 -19.45 16.59
CA GLU A 130 7.33 -18.91 15.35
C GLU A 130 7.38 -17.38 15.35
N SER A 131 8.24 -16.81 14.50
CA SER A 131 8.29 -15.36 14.31
C SER A 131 7.10 -14.87 13.48
N GLY A 132 6.70 -13.60 13.66
CA GLY A 132 5.70 -12.98 12.81
C GLY A 132 6.14 -12.95 11.35
N HIS A 133 7.42 -12.70 11.10
CA HIS A 133 8.05 -12.74 9.78
C HIS A 133 7.84 -14.10 9.09
N ASP A 134 8.26 -15.19 9.71
CA ASP A 134 8.20 -16.53 9.10
C ASP A 134 6.76 -16.96 8.87
N HIS A 135 5.87 -16.73 9.85
CA HIS A 135 4.44 -17.03 9.71
C HIS A 135 3.80 -16.28 8.55
N PHE A 136 4.10 -14.97 8.44
CA PHE A 136 3.54 -14.11 7.40
C PHE A 136 3.93 -14.63 6.00
N PHE A 137 5.21 -14.78 5.72
CA PHE A 137 5.68 -15.20 4.40
C PHE A 137 5.32 -16.65 4.05
N ASP A 138 5.21 -17.55 5.04
CA ASP A 138 4.78 -18.94 4.82
C ASP A 138 3.31 -19.05 4.36
N THR A 139 2.45 -18.08 4.68
CA THR A 139 1.03 -18.09 4.26
C THR A 139 0.88 -18.15 2.75
N PHE A 140 1.70 -17.42 1.99
CA PHE A 140 1.60 -17.32 0.53
C PHE A 140 1.79 -18.66 -0.19
N GLY A 141 2.68 -19.51 0.32
CA GLY A 141 2.87 -20.87 -0.19
C GLY A 141 1.63 -21.72 -0.04
N LYS A 142 0.90 -21.57 1.06
CA LYS A 142 -0.24 -22.42 1.43
C LYS A 142 -1.48 -22.19 0.56
N PHE A 143 -1.81 -20.95 0.21
CA PHE A 143 -3.00 -20.64 -0.61
C PHE A 143 -2.69 -20.41 -2.10
N ARG A 144 -1.45 -20.51 -2.53
CA ARG A 144 -0.99 -20.16 -3.88
C ARG A 144 -1.81 -20.74 -5.02
N LEU A 145 -2.27 -21.99 -4.92
CA LEU A 145 -3.06 -22.62 -5.99
C LEU A 145 -4.42 -21.95 -6.18
N ALA A 146 -5.09 -21.57 -5.09
CA ALA A 146 -6.35 -20.85 -5.14
C ALA A 146 -6.15 -19.40 -5.62
N ALA A 147 -5.06 -18.74 -5.19
CA ALA A 147 -4.75 -17.36 -5.59
C ALA A 147 -4.49 -17.20 -7.10
N ARG A 148 -3.94 -18.22 -7.76
CA ARG A 148 -3.65 -18.20 -9.21
C ARG A 148 -4.84 -18.49 -10.10
N ALA A 149 -5.94 -19.02 -9.54
CA ALA A 149 -7.06 -19.54 -10.34
C ALA A 149 -7.86 -18.42 -11.02
N HIS A 150 -8.20 -17.36 -10.28
CA HIS A 150 -9.19 -16.37 -10.72
C HIS A 150 -8.79 -14.92 -10.40
N PRO A 151 -7.71 -14.35 -10.98
CA PRO A 151 -7.29 -12.98 -10.70
C PRO A 151 -8.41 -11.93 -10.84
N PRO A 152 -9.33 -11.98 -11.83
CA PRO A 152 -10.43 -11.02 -11.92
C PRO A 152 -11.34 -10.98 -10.69
N GLU A 153 -11.64 -12.15 -10.11
CA GLU A 153 -12.48 -12.24 -8.91
C GLU A 153 -11.76 -11.68 -7.68
N LEU A 154 -10.44 -11.90 -7.57
CA LEU A 154 -9.61 -11.35 -6.50
C LEU A 154 -9.56 -9.82 -6.57
N ILE A 155 -9.33 -9.25 -7.76
CA ILE A 155 -9.36 -7.79 -7.98
C ILE A 155 -10.73 -7.22 -7.62
N ALA A 156 -11.79 -7.88 -8.04
CA ALA A 156 -13.15 -7.44 -7.75
C ALA A 156 -13.45 -7.45 -6.24
N GLU A 157 -12.98 -8.45 -5.50
CA GLU A 157 -13.12 -8.53 -4.04
C GLU A 157 -12.40 -7.37 -3.36
N VAL A 158 -11.10 -7.18 -3.68
CA VAL A 158 -10.27 -6.14 -3.08
C VAL A 158 -10.84 -4.76 -3.39
N ALA A 159 -11.18 -4.48 -4.65
CA ALA A 159 -11.74 -3.20 -5.07
C ALA A 159 -13.13 -2.92 -4.44
N ALA A 160 -13.97 -3.95 -4.28
CA ALA A 160 -15.26 -3.80 -3.60
C ALA A 160 -15.09 -3.45 -2.13
N ARG A 161 -14.13 -4.08 -1.45
CA ARG A 161 -13.80 -3.80 -0.03
C ARG A 161 -13.21 -2.41 0.14
N ALA A 162 -12.28 -1.99 -0.71
CA ALA A 162 -11.72 -0.64 -0.71
C ALA A 162 -12.81 0.43 -0.92
N ALA A 163 -13.71 0.21 -1.89
CA ALA A 163 -14.85 1.11 -2.11
C ALA A 163 -15.77 1.22 -0.89
N ALA A 164 -16.01 0.10 -0.18
CA ALA A 164 -16.79 0.08 1.06
C ALA A 164 -16.08 0.84 2.19
N GLN A 165 -14.76 0.92 2.18
CA GLN A 165 -13.93 1.70 3.11
C GLN A 165 -13.75 3.16 2.72
N ASN A 166 -14.47 3.66 1.71
CA ASN A 166 -14.37 5.03 1.20
C ASN A 166 -13.07 5.37 0.48
N GLU A 167 -12.41 4.40 -0.10
CA GLU A 167 -11.34 4.62 -1.07
C GLU A 167 -11.93 4.88 -2.47
N SER A 168 -11.12 5.40 -3.38
CA SER A 168 -11.52 5.71 -4.77
C SER A 168 -10.47 5.29 -5.80
N TYR A 169 -9.29 4.85 -5.35
CA TYR A 169 -8.16 4.49 -6.17
C TYR A 169 -7.32 3.37 -5.55
N LEU A 170 -6.84 2.45 -6.38
CA LEU A 170 -5.94 1.36 -5.97
C LEU A 170 -4.78 1.22 -6.93
N GLU A 171 -3.59 0.92 -6.40
CA GLU A 171 -2.46 0.38 -7.13
C GLU A 171 -2.15 -1.02 -6.58
N LEU A 172 -2.56 -2.05 -7.32
CA LEU A 172 -2.44 -3.45 -6.92
C LEU A 172 -1.16 -4.07 -7.50
N PHE A 173 -0.37 -4.71 -6.66
CA PHE A 173 0.75 -5.51 -7.11
C PHE A 173 0.24 -6.76 -7.84
N LEU A 174 0.72 -6.94 -9.06
CA LEU A 174 0.31 -8.03 -9.94
C LEU A 174 1.45 -8.38 -10.90
N ASN A 175 1.66 -9.67 -11.15
CA ASN A 175 2.53 -10.13 -12.21
C ASN A 175 1.69 -10.75 -13.35
N PRO A 176 1.41 -10.01 -14.46
CA PRO A 176 0.51 -10.47 -15.52
C PRO A 176 1.12 -11.56 -16.40
N ASP A 177 2.45 -11.72 -16.42
CA ASP A 177 3.13 -12.80 -17.17
C ASP A 177 3.31 -14.08 -16.33
N ARG A 178 2.87 -14.06 -15.06
CA ARG A 178 3.01 -15.18 -14.11
C ARG A 178 4.45 -15.69 -13.99
N ALA A 179 5.40 -14.76 -14.03
CA ALA A 179 6.83 -15.00 -14.03
C ALA A 179 7.36 -15.82 -15.23
N ALA A 180 6.67 -15.82 -16.37
CA ALA A 180 7.18 -16.47 -17.59
C ALA A 180 8.47 -15.82 -18.12
N SER A 181 8.65 -14.50 -17.89
CA SER A 181 9.88 -13.77 -18.22
C SER A 181 11.09 -14.32 -17.48
N ALA A 182 10.95 -14.80 -16.24
CA ALA A 182 12.03 -15.43 -15.49
C ALA A 182 12.59 -16.67 -16.21
N GLN A 183 11.74 -17.43 -16.93
CA GLN A 183 12.20 -18.58 -17.71
C GLN A 183 13.07 -18.17 -18.92
N ILE A 184 12.81 -16.99 -19.48
CA ILE A 184 13.69 -16.39 -20.49
C ILE A 184 15.05 -16.10 -19.90
N GLY A 185 15.07 -15.46 -18.70
CA GLY A 185 16.31 -15.20 -17.94
C GLY A 185 17.13 -16.47 -17.71
N ALA A 186 16.50 -17.53 -17.19
CA ALA A 186 17.15 -18.80 -16.94
C ALA A 186 17.74 -19.45 -18.20
N ARG A 187 17.07 -19.30 -19.35
CA ARG A 187 17.52 -19.87 -20.64
C ARG A 187 18.62 -19.05 -21.29
N VAL A 188 18.56 -17.72 -21.23
CA VAL A 188 19.54 -16.80 -21.84
C VAL A 188 20.83 -16.75 -21.01
N GLY A 189 20.73 -16.87 -19.69
CA GLY A 189 21.85 -16.74 -18.76
C GLY A 189 22.22 -15.27 -18.50
N TRP A 190 23.35 -15.06 -17.83
CA TRP A 190 23.83 -13.74 -17.40
C TRP A 190 24.90 -13.16 -18.32
N ASP A 191 24.85 -11.85 -18.53
CA ASP A 191 25.89 -11.02 -19.13
C ASP A 191 26.09 -9.77 -18.25
N ASP A 192 27.34 -9.41 -17.98
CA ASP A 192 27.66 -8.24 -17.16
C ASP A 192 27.41 -6.90 -17.88
N ASP A 193 27.31 -6.92 -19.22
CA ASP A 193 26.86 -5.77 -20.01
C ASP A 193 25.33 -5.76 -20.07
N PHE A 194 24.69 -4.85 -19.35
CA PHE A 194 23.24 -4.74 -19.27
C PHE A 194 22.58 -4.42 -20.63
N ALA A 195 23.27 -3.68 -21.51
CA ALA A 195 22.75 -3.41 -22.85
C ALA A 195 22.76 -4.68 -23.71
N ALA A 196 23.85 -5.44 -23.70
CA ALA A 196 23.92 -6.73 -24.33
C ALA A 196 22.92 -7.73 -23.72
N MET A 197 22.77 -7.71 -22.39
CA MET A 197 21.80 -8.53 -21.66
C MET A 197 20.37 -8.24 -22.11
N ARG A 198 19.97 -6.96 -22.18
CA ARG A 198 18.67 -6.55 -22.68
C ARG A 198 18.38 -7.10 -24.10
N GLU A 199 19.32 -6.89 -25.04
CA GLU A 199 19.15 -7.36 -26.42
C GLU A 199 19.02 -8.92 -26.49
N LYS A 200 19.83 -9.65 -25.71
CA LYS A 200 19.74 -11.10 -25.61
C LYS A 200 18.40 -11.58 -25.07
N MET A 201 17.86 -10.89 -24.04
CA MET A 201 16.55 -11.24 -23.47
C MET A 201 15.41 -11.00 -24.47
N LEU A 202 15.43 -9.85 -25.17
CA LEU A 202 14.42 -9.53 -26.18
C LEU A 202 14.49 -10.53 -27.35
N ALA A 203 15.68 -10.81 -27.90
CA ALA A 203 15.87 -11.80 -28.92
C ALA A 203 15.57 -13.24 -28.45
N GLY A 204 15.69 -13.50 -27.14
CA GLY A 204 15.41 -14.79 -26.52
C GLY A 204 13.91 -15.08 -26.29
N GLY A 205 13.01 -14.20 -26.72
CA GLY A 205 11.56 -14.40 -26.64
C GLY A 205 10.87 -13.58 -25.55
N LEU A 206 11.54 -12.59 -24.95
CA LEU A 206 10.89 -11.74 -23.94
C LEU A 206 9.78 -10.87 -24.55
N SER A 207 9.96 -10.42 -25.81
CA SER A 207 8.97 -9.59 -26.52
C SER A 207 7.62 -10.30 -26.66
N GLU A 208 7.63 -11.61 -26.92
CA GLU A 208 6.42 -12.45 -27.00
C GLU A 208 5.75 -12.58 -25.63
N ILE A 209 6.55 -12.72 -24.56
CA ILE A 209 6.02 -12.74 -23.18
C ILE A 209 5.37 -11.40 -22.85
N VAL A 210 6.01 -10.26 -23.15
CA VAL A 210 5.45 -8.91 -22.95
C VAL A 210 4.11 -8.74 -23.67
N THR A 211 4.05 -9.16 -24.94
CA THR A 211 2.79 -9.11 -25.72
C THR A 211 1.69 -9.97 -25.08
N SER A 212 2.03 -11.18 -24.67
CA SER A 212 1.09 -12.10 -24.04
C SER A 212 0.61 -11.58 -22.69
N ALA A 213 1.50 -10.95 -21.89
CA ALA A 213 1.18 -10.35 -20.61
C ALA A 213 0.22 -9.17 -20.76
N ALA A 214 0.40 -8.32 -21.76
CA ALA A 214 -0.52 -7.22 -22.05
C ALA A 214 -1.93 -7.74 -22.40
N LEU A 215 -2.03 -8.76 -23.25
CA LEU A 215 -3.32 -9.41 -23.57
C LEU A 215 -3.96 -10.06 -22.33
N ASN A 216 -3.16 -10.70 -21.48
CA ASN A 216 -3.66 -11.27 -20.22
C ASN A 216 -4.19 -10.19 -19.28
N LEU A 217 -3.51 -9.04 -19.21
CA LEU A 217 -3.98 -7.89 -18.41
C LEU A 217 -5.29 -7.33 -18.96
N ASP A 218 -5.49 -7.29 -20.30
CA ASP A 218 -6.77 -6.91 -20.92
C ASP A 218 -7.93 -7.78 -20.41
N HIS A 219 -7.73 -9.10 -20.42
CA HIS A 219 -8.74 -10.04 -19.95
C HIS A 219 -9.01 -9.89 -18.45
N ILE A 220 -7.95 -9.85 -17.64
CA ILE A 220 -8.05 -9.71 -16.18
C ILE A 220 -8.82 -8.44 -15.81
N ASP A 221 -8.43 -7.28 -16.36
CA ASP A 221 -9.05 -5.99 -16.03
C ASP A 221 -10.51 -5.92 -16.52
N SER A 222 -10.77 -6.36 -17.78
CA SER A 222 -12.11 -6.39 -18.34
C SER A 222 -13.07 -7.26 -17.53
N ASP A 223 -12.64 -8.46 -17.13
CA ASP A 223 -13.49 -9.38 -16.38
C ASP A 223 -13.70 -8.92 -14.93
N ALA A 224 -12.67 -8.38 -14.27
CA ALA A 224 -12.81 -7.74 -12.96
C ALA A 224 -13.82 -6.59 -13.02
N ARG A 225 -13.74 -5.75 -14.06
CA ARG A 225 -14.68 -4.63 -14.28
C ARG A 225 -16.13 -5.12 -14.47
N LYS A 226 -16.35 -6.21 -15.20
CA LYS A 226 -17.69 -6.81 -15.36
C LYS A 226 -18.25 -7.25 -14.01
N ILE A 227 -17.43 -7.89 -13.16
CA ILE A 227 -17.85 -8.34 -11.82
C ILE A 227 -18.20 -7.11 -10.96
N LEU A 228 -17.34 -6.10 -10.89
CA LEU A 228 -17.54 -4.89 -10.08
C LEU A 228 -18.80 -4.11 -10.48
N CYS A 229 -19.14 -4.12 -11.77
CA CYS A 229 -20.28 -3.39 -12.31
C CYS A 229 -21.55 -4.26 -12.45
N ALA A 230 -21.52 -5.53 -12.04
CA ALA A 230 -22.70 -6.40 -12.09
C ALA A 230 -23.85 -5.88 -11.21
N VAL A 231 -23.54 -5.21 -10.09
CA VAL A 231 -24.54 -4.55 -9.24
C VAL A 231 -24.72 -3.11 -9.70
N PRO A 232 -25.93 -2.72 -10.17
CA PRO A 232 -26.19 -1.36 -10.63
C PRO A 232 -25.89 -0.29 -9.57
N LYS A 233 -25.16 0.76 -9.94
CA LYS A 233 -24.75 1.87 -9.07
C LYS A 233 -23.85 1.48 -7.90
N SER A 234 -23.20 0.30 -7.95
CA SER A 234 -22.19 -0.07 -6.96
C SER A 234 -21.07 0.98 -6.91
N PRO A 235 -20.68 1.47 -5.73
CA PRO A 235 -19.49 2.33 -5.59
C PRO A 235 -18.22 1.67 -6.17
N ALA A 236 -18.11 0.36 -6.04
CA ALA A 236 -16.98 -0.42 -6.57
C ALA A 236 -16.82 -0.31 -8.10
N CYS A 237 -17.92 -0.14 -8.85
CA CYS A 237 -17.86 0.08 -10.31
C CYS A 237 -17.15 1.39 -10.70
N LYS A 238 -17.01 2.33 -9.76
CA LYS A 238 -16.33 3.62 -9.97
C LYS A 238 -14.87 3.61 -9.47
N MET A 239 -14.42 2.50 -8.89
CA MET A 239 -13.05 2.37 -8.42
C MET A 239 -12.08 2.45 -9.59
N ASP A 240 -11.08 3.31 -9.48
CA ASP A 240 -9.95 3.31 -10.41
C ASP A 240 -8.90 2.33 -9.89
N VAL A 241 -8.61 1.31 -10.68
CA VAL A 241 -7.59 0.31 -10.37
C VAL A 241 -6.45 0.46 -11.36
N ARG A 242 -5.23 0.47 -10.84
CA ARG A 242 -3.97 0.39 -11.60
C ARG A 242 -3.15 -0.74 -11.01
N TYR A 243 -2.11 -1.12 -11.74
CA TYR A 243 -1.28 -2.26 -11.37
C TYR A 243 0.18 -1.85 -11.26
N ILE A 244 0.90 -2.47 -10.31
CA ILE A 244 2.35 -2.38 -10.17
C ILE A 244 2.91 -3.76 -10.50
N TYR A 245 3.90 -3.83 -11.38
CA TYR A 245 4.50 -5.09 -11.77
C TYR A 245 5.40 -5.64 -10.67
N GLU A 246 5.13 -6.89 -10.25
CA GLU A 246 5.92 -7.62 -9.25
C GLU A 246 7.18 -8.23 -9.87
N VAL A 247 8.35 -7.88 -9.34
CA VAL A 247 9.63 -8.51 -9.64
C VAL A 247 10.08 -9.32 -8.44
N TYR A 248 10.38 -10.59 -8.62
CA TYR A 248 10.75 -11.49 -7.52
C TYR A 248 12.23 -11.40 -7.19
N ARG A 249 12.58 -10.66 -6.09
CA ARG A 249 13.97 -10.34 -5.71
C ARG A 249 14.80 -11.54 -5.25
N GLU A 250 14.16 -12.62 -4.80
CA GLU A 250 14.83 -13.87 -4.39
C GLU A 250 15.20 -14.79 -5.57
N PHE A 251 14.90 -14.38 -6.81
CA PHE A 251 15.26 -15.15 -7.98
C PHE A 251 16.74 -14.90 -8.40
N PRO A 252 17.38 -15.84 -9.11
CA PRO A 252 18.70 -15.62 -9.70
C PRO A 252 18.77 -14.33 -10.54
N LYS A 253 19.92 -13.67 -10.54
CA LYS A 253 20.11 -12.34 -11.14
C LYS A 253 19.67 -12.22 -12.60
N GLU A 254 19.89 -13.25 -13.41
CA GLU A 254 19.43 -13.32 -14.80
C GLU A 254 17.90 -13.39 -14.92
N GLN A 255 17.24 -14.04 -13.97
CA GLN A 255 15.79 -14.10 -13.91
C GLN A 255 15.21 -12.79 -13.35
N PHE A 256 15.86 -12.19 -12.35
CA PHE A 256 15.49 -10.87 -11.84
C PHE A 256 15.60 -9.81 -12.93
N PHE A 257 16.68 -9.82 -13.73
CA PHE A 257 16.83 -8.90 -14.86
C PHE A 257 15.70 -9.06 -15.88
N ALA A 258 15.38 -10.30 -16.25
CA ALA A 258 14.31 -10.58 -17.22
C ALA A 258 12.93 -10.15 -16.73
N LEU A 259 12.61 -10.38 -15.43
CA LEU A 259 11.38 -9.91 -14.79
C LEU A 259 11.32 -8.37 -14.78
N THR A 260 12.40 -7.73 -14.37
CA THR A 260 12.46 -6.26 -14.31
C THR A 260 12.29 -5.67 -15.71
N LEU A 261 13.01 -6.19 -16.71
CA LEU A 261 12.89 -5.73 -18.09
C LEU A 261 11.46 -5.93 -18.63
N ALA A 262 10.82 -7.08 -18.37
CA ALA A 262 9.43 -7.31 -18.78
C ALA A 262 8.48 -6.29 -18.14
N GLY A 263 8.65 -5.99 -16.85
CA GLY A 263 7.88 -4.97 -16.15
C GLY A 263 8.02 -3.60 -16.80
N PHE A 264 9.24 -3.16 -17.13
CA PHE A 264 9.48 -1.89 -17.80
C PHE A 264 8.91 -1.85 -19.23
N GLU A 265 9.06 -2.93 -20.01
CA GLU A 265 8.49 -3.02 -21.36
C GLU A 265 6.96 -2.93 -21.33
N ILE A 266 6.29 -3.66 -20.45
CA ILE A 266 4.83 -3.62 -20.32
C ILE A 266 4.37 -2.26 -19.83
N ALA A 267 4.98 -1.71 -18.76
CA ALA A 267 4.60 -0.41 -18.20
C ALA A 267 4.79 0.75 -19.18
N SER A 268 5.78 0.65 -20.08
CA SER A 268 5.99 1.65 -21.13
C SER A 268 4.90 1.65 -22.19
N ALA A 269 4.20 0.52 -22.38
CA ALA A 269 3.21 0.30 -23.43
C ALA A 269 1.75 0.33 -22.92
N ASP A 270 1.51 -0.05 -21.67
CA ASP A 270 0.17 -0.18 -21.09
C ASP A 270 -0.03 0.78 -19.90
N PRO A 271 -0.90 1.81 -20.03
CA PRO A 271 -1.12 2.81 -18.97
C PRO A 271 -1.81 2.26 -17.72
N ARG A 272 -2.25 1.02 -17.70
CA ARG A 272 -2.82 0.38 -16.53
C ARG A 272 -1.73 -0.15 -15.60
N LEU A 273 -0.60 -0.56 -16.14
CA LEU A 273 0.58 -0.95 -15.38
C LEU A 273 1.44 0.29 -15.16
N VAL A 274 1.37 0.85 -13.96
CA VAL A 274 1.88 2.21 -13.70
C VAL A 274 3.28 2.25 -13.11
N ALA A 275 3.79 1.14 -12.58
CA ALA A 275 5.12 1.07 -11.96
C ALA A 275 5.67 -0.35 -11.92
N VAL A 276 6.93 -0.47 -11.52
CA VAL A 276 7.64 -1.73 -11.27
C VAL A 276 8.16 -1.74 -9.83
N ASN A 277 8.06 -2.90 -9.14
CA ASN A 277 8.48 -3.03 -7.74
C ASN A 277 9.04 -4.44 -7.46
N PRO A 278 10.20 -4.58 -6.80
CA PRO A 278 10.70 -5.85 -6.31
C PRO A 278 9.96 -6.26 -5.03
N VAL A 279 9.41 -7.47 -5.05
CA VAL A 279 8.67 -8.09 -3.94
C VAL A 279 9.41 -9.31 -3.39
N MET A 280 8.89 -9.97 -2.37
CA MET A 280 9.47 -11.03 -1.54
C MET A 280 10.33 -10.47 -0.40
N PRO A 281 10.68 -11.28 0.63
CA PRO A 281 11.44 -10.82 1.80
C PRO A 281 12.70 -10.03 1.45
N GLU A 282 12.84 -8.84 2.01
CA GLU A 282 14.01 -7.99 1.77
C GLU A 282 15.27 -8.55 2.45
N ASP A 283 15.09 -9.23 3.59
CA ASP A 283 16.14 -9.91 4.35
C ASP A 283 16.54 -11.26 3.74
N GLY A 284 15.88 -11.70 2.66
CA GLY A 284 16.19 -12.97 1.98
C GLY A 284 17.62 -13.00 1.47
N PHE A 285 18.20 -14.21 1.38
CA PHE A 285 19.62 -14.37 1.06
C PHE A 285 20.03 -13.74 -0.28
N VAL A 286 19.23 -13.93 -1.34
CA VAL A 286 19.51 -13.34 -2.66
C VAL A 286 19.24 -11.84 -2.64
N SER A 287 18.14 -11.41 -2.00
CA SER A 287 17.76 -10.01 -1.81
C SER A 287 18.90 -9.20 -1.19
N MET A 288 19.45 -9.67 -0.08
CA MET A 288 20.55 -9.00 0.61
C MET A 288 21.86 -9.03 -0.18
N ARG A 289 22.21 -10.19 -0.77
CA ARG A 289 23.46 -10.36 -1.52
C ARG A 289 23.50 -9.48 -2.77
N ASP A 290 22.40 -9.40 -3.50
CA ASP A 290 22.34 -8.79 -4.82
C ASP A 290 21.66 -7.41 -4.81
N TYR A 291 21.40 -6.80 -3.64
CA TYR A 291 20.63 -5.55 -3.53
C TYR A 291 21.21 -4.42 -4.39
N GLU A 292 22.52 -4.15 -4.31
CA GLU A 292 23.18 -3.14 -5.14
C GLU A 292 23.05 -3.45 -6.64
N LEU A 293 23.19 -4.71 -7.03
CA LEU A 293 23.01 -5.15 -8.41
C LEU A 293 21.56 -4.87 -8.87
N HIS A 294 20.58 -5.17 -8.02
CA HIS A 294 19.17 -4.89 -8.31
C HIS A 294 18.94 -3.40 -8.54
N MET A 295 19.48 -2.52 -7.69
CA MET A 295 19.35 -1.07 -7.86
C MET A 295 20.01 -0.57 -9.14
N ARG A 296 21.17 -1.11 -9.53
CA ARG A 296 21.84 -0.78 -10.80
C ARG A 296 21.06 -1.28 -12.03
N ILE A 297 20.35 -2.39 -11.94
CA ILE A 297 19.45 -2.87 -13.01
C ILE A 297 18.28 -1.87 -13.16
N PHE A 298 17.67 -1.41 -12.05
CA PHE A 298 16.65 -0.37 -12.10
C PHE A 298 17.17 0.94 -12.69
N GLU A 299 18.37 1.40 -12.30
CA GLU A 299 19.00 2.58 -12.87
C GLU A 299 19.18 2.47 -14.39
N PHE A 300 19.69 1.34 -14.86
CA PHE A 300 19.89 1.08 -16.29
C PHE A 300 18.55 1.11 -17.05
N LEU A 301 17.53 0.43 -16.53
CA LEU A 301 16.24 0.37 -17.19
C LEU A 301 15.48 1.70 -17.10
N HIS A 302 15.60 2.45 -16.01
CA HIS A 302 15.02 3.80 -15.92
C HIS A 302 15.59 4.74 -16.98
N LYS A 303 16.90 4.66 -17.26
CA LYS A 303 17.52 5.44 -18.37
C LYS A 303 16.96 5.05 -19.73
N ALA A 304 16.64 3.77 -19.93
CA ALA A 304 16.07 3.27 -21.19
C ALA A 304 14.56 3.56 -21.31
N TYR A 305 13.83 3.60 -20.19
CA TYR A 305 12.38 3.80 -20.10
C TYR A 305 12.03 4.92 -19.09
N PRO A 306 12.37 6.19 -19.37
CA PRO A 306 12.31 7.27 -18.39
C PRO A 306 10.89 7.67 -17.95
N ASN A 307 9.86 7.16 -18.59
CA ASN A 307 8.46 7.42 -18.25
C ASN A 307 7.83 6.32 -17.38
N VAL A 308 8.56 5.24 -17.11
CA VAL A 308 8.09 4.16 -16.22
C VAL A 308 8.40 4.56 -14.79
N HIS A 309 7.38 4.58 -13.94
CA HIS A 309 7.53 4.90 -12.53
C HIS A 309 8.14 3.74 -11.75
N ILE A 310 8.80 4.08 -10.66
CA ILE A 310 9.46 3.13 -9.77
C ILE A 310 8.98 3.37 -8.33
N SER A 311 8.32 2.36 -7.76
CA SER A 311 8.09 2.21 -6.33
C SER A 311 8.89 1.02 -5.84
N LEU A 312 9.60 1.13 -4.72
CA LEU A 312 10.46 0.04 -4.25
C LEU A 312 10.18 -0.30 -2.79
N HIS A 313 9.99 -1.60 -2.50
CA HIS A 313 10.18 -2.08 -1.14
C HIS A 313 11.63 -1.82 -0.75
N ALA A 314 11.83 -0.96 0.23
CA ALA A 314 13.15 -0.67 0.78
C ALA A 314 13.04 -0.30 2.26
N GLY A 315 13.90 -0.89 3.07
CA GLY A 315 13.89 -0.69 4.51
C GLY A 315 12.76 -1.42 5.23
N GLU A 316 12.25 -2.52 4.67
CA GLU A 316 11.41 -3.47 5.43
C GLU A 316 12.31 -4.39 6.25
N LEU A 317 13.16 -3.78 7.04
CA LEU A 317 14.18 -4.43 7.86
C LEU A 317 14.13 -3.91 9.29
N ALA A 318 14.66 -4.72 10.21
CA ALA A 318 14.78 -4.35 11.62
C ALA A 318 16.04 -4.94 12.24
N PRO A 319 16.58 -4.33 13.32
CA PRO A 319 17.70 -4.89 14.06
C PRO A 319 17.42 -6.32 14.55
N GLY A 320 18.35 -7.22 14.28
CA GLY A 320 18.23 -8.64 14.65
C GLY A 320 17.65 -9.53 13.55
N LEU A 321 16.99 -8.96 12.53
CA LEU A 321 16.55 -9.69 11.35
C LEU A 321 17.74 -9.94 10.39
N VAL A 322 18.57 -8.93 10.21
CA VAL A 322 19.76 -8.96 9.34
C VAL A 322 21.01 -8.52 10.13
N PRO A 323 22.24 -8.80 9.65
CA PRO A 323 23.46 -8.20 10.19
C PRO A 323 23.40 -6.67 10.14
N PRO A 324 24.07 -5.94 11.07
CA PRO A 324 23.99 -4.49 11.14
C PRO A 324 24.37 -3.76 9.84
N GLU A 325 25.23 -4.35 9.02
CA GLU A 325 25.63 -3.81 7.72
C GLU A 325 24.48 -3.81 6.72
N GLY A 326 23.55 -4.76 6.83
CA GLY A 326 22.37 -4.87 5.97
C GLY A 326 21.34 -3.75 6.18
N LEU A 327 21.43 -3.00 7.30
CA LEU A 327 20.53 -1.87 7.59
C LEU A 327 21.05 -0.52 7.06
N LYS A 328 22.18 -0.48 6.35
CA LYS A 328 22.94 0.75 6.15
C LYS A 328 22.57 1.57 4.92
N SER A 329 21.94 0.97 3.90
CA SER A 329 21.93 1.63 2.60
C SER A 329 20.77 1.28 1.67
N HIS A 330 19.80 0.49 2.08
CA HIS A 330 18.76 0.00 1.16
C HIS A 330 17.86 1.14 0.68
N ILE A 331 17.34 1.98 1.60
CA ILE A 331 16.50 3.13 1.24
C ILE A 331 17.33 4.14 0.43
N ARG A 332 18.56 4.40 0.84
CA ARG A 332 19.44 5.32 0.12
C ARG A 332 19.69 4.87 -1.31
N GLN A 333 20.06 3.62 -1.52
CA GLN A 333 20.29 3.07 -2.86
C GLN A 333 19.02 3.10 -3.71
N ALA A 334 17.86 2.81 -3.12
CA ALA A 334 16.58 2.93 -3.81
C ALA A 334 16.33 4.37 -4.31
N VAL A 335 16.62 5.39 -3.49
CA VAL A 335 16.40 6.80 -3.80
C VAL A 335 17.48 7.39 -4.73
N GLU A 336 18.74 7.05 -4.51
CA GLU A 336 19.88 7.68 -5.21
C GLU A 336 20.28 6.93 -6.47
N ILE A 337 20.24 5.61 -6.48
CA ILE A 337 20.66 4.76 -7.61
C ILE A 337 19.46 4.38 -8.48
N ALA A 338 18.44 3.74 -7.87
CA ALA A 338 17.28 3.26 -8.63
C ALA A 338 16.27 4.36 -8.98
N HIS A 339 16.43 5.57 -8.42
CA HIS A 339 15.56 6.73 -8.65
C HIS A 339 14.09 6.48 -8.25
N ALA A 340 13.87 5.73 -7.18
CA ALA A 340 12.53 5.46 -6.67
C ALA A 340 11.77 6.75 -6.36
N GLU A 341 10.53 6.84 -6.83
CA GLU A 341 9.62 7.94 -6.56
C GLU A 341 8.80 7.70 -5.29
N ARG A 342 8.68 6.41 -4.90
CA ARG A 342 8.07 5.99 -3.64
C ARG A 342 8.86 4.85 -3.02
N ILE A 343 8.84 4.80 -1.70
CA ILE A 343 9.47 3.76 -0.88
C ILE A 343 8.38 3.04 -0.09
N GLY A 344 8.25 1.75 -0.32
CA GLY A 344 7.43 0.88 0.53
C GLY A 344 8.11 0.65 1.87
N HIS A 345 7.37 0.78 2.97
CA HIS A 345 7.78 0.59 4.36
C HIS A 345 8.75 1.64 4.92
N GLY A 346 10.02 1.65 4.50
CA GLY A 346 11.01 2.61 4.99
C GLY A 346 11.24 2.55 6.50
N VAL A 347 11.14 1.36 7.11
CA VAL A 347 11.10 1.20 8.58
C VAL A 347 12.46 1.47 9.22
N ASP A 348 13.54 1.01 8.58
CA ASP A 348 14.90 1.06 9.15
C ASP A 348 15.67 2.35 8.85
N VAL A 349 15.01 3.42 8.36
CA VAL A 349 15.64 4.68 7.91
C VAL A 349 16.65 5.26 8.93
N PHE A 350 16.45 5.04 10.23
CA PHE A 350 17.37 5.54 11.26
C PHE A 350 18.60 4.64 11.51
N TYR A 351 18.64 3.48 10.89
CA TYR A 351 19.82 2.61 10.87
C TYR A 351 20.68 2.81 9.62
N GLU A 352 20.16 3.55 8.63
CA GLU A 352 20.90 3.95 7.43
C GLU A 352 22.09 4.85 7.76
N ASP A 353 23.09 4.86 6.91
CA ASP A 353 24.19 5.84 7.00
C ASP A 353 23.66 7.26 6.77
N CYS A 354 24.01 8.21 7.65
CA CYS A 354 23.57 9.61 7.59
C CYS A 354 22.03 9.78 7.43
N PRO A 355 21.20 9.23 8.31
CA PRO A 355 19.75 9.16 8.13
C PRO A 355 19.08 10.54 8.00
N LEU A 356 19.59 11.58 8.70
CA LEU A 356 19.01 12.92 8.62
C LEU A 356 19.27 13.60 7.25
N GLU A 357 20.35 13.24 6.56
CA GLU A 357 20.64 13.70 5.20
C GLU A 357 19.72 13.00 4.21
N LEU A 358 19.52 11.68 4.37
CA LEU A 358 18.59 10.91 3.57
C LEU A 358 17.16 11.46 3.69
N LEU A 359 16.68 11.73 4.90
CA LEU A 359 15.35 12.33 5.11
C LEU A 359 15.21 13.69 4.42
N LYS A 360 16.24 14.55 4.48
CA LYS A 360 16.24 15.85 3.78
C LYS A 360 16.20 15.68 2.27
N GLU A 361 16.91 14.69 1.74
CA GLU A 361 16.92 14.39 0.32
C GLU A 361 15.56 13.85 -0.14
N MET A 362 14.98 12.91 0.58
CA MET A 362 13.65 12.38 0.29
C MET A 362 12.58 13.50 0.31
N ALA A 363 12.61 14.39 1.30
CA ALA A 363 11.73 15.55 1.36
C ALA A 363 11.92 16.50 0.17
N LYS A 364 13.17 16.80 -0.21
CA LYS A 364 13.52 17.66 -1.35
C LYS A 364 13.09 17.05 -2.68
N LYS A 365 13.34 15.76 -2.87
CA LYS A 365 12.94 15.00 -4.08
C LYS A 365 11.45 14.67 -4.09
N LYS A 366 10.74 14.85 -2.97
CA LYS A 366 9.34 14.46 -2.75
C LYS A 366 9.10 12.95 -2.94
N VAL A 367 10.06 12.14 -2.54
CA VAL A 367 9.91 10.68 -2.48
C VAL A 367 8.91 10.36 -1.37
N ALA A 368 7.78 9.76 -1.71
CA ALA A 368 6.75 9.42 -0.72
C ALA A 368 7.04 8.09 -0.05
N VAL A 369 6.69 7.96 1.25
CA VAL A 369 6.82 6.70 1.99
C VAL A 369 5.44 6.08 2.18
N GLU A 370 5.32 4.81 1.82
CA GLU A 370 4.12 3.99 1.93
C GLU A 370 4.15 3.24 3.26
N ILE A 371 3.40 3.74 4.23
CA ILE A 371 3.41 3.25 5.63
C ILE A 371 2.37 2.16 5.81
N CYS A 372 2.83 0.96 6.15
CA CYS A 372 2.04 -0.25 6.36
C CYS A 372 2.10 -0.68 7.84
N LEU A 373 1.40 0.02 8.74
CA LEU A 373 1.57 -0.10 10.20
C LEU A 373 1.28 -1.50 10.74
N SER A 374 0.25 -2.19 10.21
CA SER A 374 -0.10 -3.53 10.67
C SER A 374 0.94 -4.56 10.21
N SER A 375 1.40 -4.45 8.97
CA SER A 375 2.42 -5.30 8.40
C SER A 375 3.76 -5.13 9.14
N ASN A 376 4.22 -3.88 9.34
CA ASN A 376 5.47 -3.60 10.04
C ASN A 376 5.48 -4.11 11.50
N ASP A 377 4.31 -4.06 12.19
CA ASP A 377 4.16 -4.65 13.52
C ASP A 377 4.22 -6.19 13.46
N GLN A 378 3.54 -6.80 12.50
CA GLN A 378 3.40 -8.26 12.42
C GLN A 378 4.65 -8.95 11.88
N ILE A 379 5.31 -8.38 10.89
CA ILE A 379 6.52 -8.94 10.26
C ILE A 379 7.77 -8.60 11.09
N LEU A 380 7.96 -7.32 11.40
CA LEU A 380 9.19 -6.80 11.99
C LEU A 380 9.12 -6.62 13.51
N GLY A 381 7.92 -6.68 14.11
CA GLY A 381 7.69 -6.31 15.50
C GLY A 381 7.84 -4.80 15.76
N VAL A 382 7.93 -3.97 14.71
CA VAL A 382 8.15 -2.52 14.83
C VAL A 382 6.83 -1.79 14.98
N ARG A 383 6.65 -1.14 16.13
CA ARG A 383 5.41 -0.45 16.50
C ARG A 383 5.65 0.68 17.51
N GLY A 384 4.67 1.55 17.67
CA GLY A 384 4.74 2.65 18.64
C GLY A 384 5.93 3.57 18.34
N ASP A 385 6.68 3.91 19.38
CA ASP A 385 7.82 4.83 19.30
C ASP A 385 9.02 4.29 18.48
N GLN A 386 9.00 3.01 18.13
CA GLN A 386 10.02 2.41 17.28
C GLN A 386 9.78 2.66 15.80
N HIS A 387 8.54 3.02 15.39
CA HIS A 387 8.20 3.23 14.00
C HIS A 387 8.49 4.66 13.54
N PRO A 388 9.17 4.87 12.38
CA PRO A 388 9.67 6.17 11.94
C PRO A 388 8.61 7.14 11.39
N LEU A 389 7.33 6.78 11.33
CA LEU A 389 6.26 7.64 10.81
C LEU A 389 6.30 9.09 11.32
N PRO A 390 6.44 9.37 12.65
CA PRO A 390 6.52 10.74 13.14
C PRO A 390 7.73 11.51 12.60
N GLU A 391 8.83 10.82 12.38
CA GLU A 391 10.08 11.43 11.90
C GLU A 391 9.99 11.80 10.41
N TYR A 392 9.38 10.95 9.59
CA TYR A 392 9.07 11.30 8.21
C TYR A 392 8.21 12.56 8.13
N LEU A 393 7.14 12.64 8.94
CA LEU A 393 6.27 13.82 9.01
C LEU A 393 7.02 15.08 9.46
N ARG A 394 7.90 14.97 10.49
CA ARG A 394 8.71 16.10 10.99
C ARG A 394 9.74 16.58 9.95
N ALA A 395 10.32 15.66 9.18
CA ALA A 395 11.26 15.98 8.11
C ALA A 395 10.59 16.57 6.86
N GLY A 396 9.25 16.55 6.79
CA GLY A 396 8.50 17.00 5.62
C GLY A 396 8.53 16.00 4.46
N VAL A 397 8.89 14.75 4.72
CA VAL A 397 8.79 13.66 3.74
C VAL A 397 7.31 13.35 3.53
N PRO A 398 6.82 13.26 2.29
CA PRO A 398 5.44 12.86 2.03
C PRO A 398 5.18 11.45 2.56
N VAL A 399 4.04 11.28 3.23
CA VAL A 399 3.60 9.99 3.76
C VAL A 399 2.26 9.63 3.18
N VAL A 400 2.07 8.38 2.82
CA VAL A 400 0.78 7.74 2.56
C VAL A 400 0.61 6.57 3.51
N ILE A 401 -0.63 6.21 3.83
CA ILE A 401 -0.96 5.00 4.60
C ILE A 401 -1.48 3.97 3.60
N ALA A 402 -1.02 2.73 3.74
CA ALA A 402 -1.35 1.62 2.87
C ALA A 402 -1.64 0.35 3.68
N THR A 403 -2.26 -0.65 3.06
CA THR A 403 -2.69 -1.87 3.74
C THR A 403 -1.73 -3.04 3.57
N ASP A 404 -0.89 -3.01 2.54
CA ASP A 404 0.01 -4.10 2.16
C ASP A 404 -0.79 -5.38 1.84
N ASP A 405 -0.75 -6.37 2.70
CA ASP A 405 -1.44 -7.65 2.59
C ASP A 405 -2.66 -7.69 3.53
N GLU A 406 -3.68 -6.91 3.25
CA GLU A 406 -4.87 -6.69 4.10
C GLU A 406 -5.54 -7.99 4.59
N GLY A 407 -5.63 -8.99 3.70
CA GLY A 407 -6.23 -10.29 4.00
C GLY A 407 -5.36 -11.15 4.91
N VAL A 408 -4.06 -11.24 4.65
CA VAL A 408 -3.08 -11.97 5.47
C VAL A 408 -2.94 -11.30 6.82
N ALA A 409 -2.75 -9.98 6.85
CA ALA A 409 -2.62 -9.19 8.07
C ALA A 409 -3.92 -9.09 8.88
N ARG A 410 -5.07 -9.49 8.30
CA ARG A 410 -6.41 -9.33 8.92
C ARG A 410 -6.66 -7.88 9.32
N SER A 411 -6.19 -6.94 8.49
CA SER A 411 -6.30 -5.51 8.68
C SER A 411 -7.35 -4.89 7.74
N SER A 412 -7.37 -3.58 7.64
CA SER A 412 -8.18 -2.79 6.71
C SER A 412 -7.62 -1.36 6.66
N MET A 413 -7.88 -0.62 5.59
CA MET A 413 -7.46 0.79 5.51
C MET A 413 -8.00 1.61 6.69
N THR A 414 -9.23 1.37 7.12
CA THR A 414 -9.80 2.00 8.34
C THR A 414 -8.97 1.68 9.58
N ARG A 415 -8.52 0.43 9.72
CA ARG A 415 -7.69 0.00 10.85
C ARG A 415 -6.29 0.62 10.81
N GLU A 416 -5.69 0.75 9.63
CA GLU A 416 -4.40 1.43 9.47
C GLU A 416 -4.49 2.89 9.92
N TYR A 417 -5.52 3.63 9.49
CA TYR A 417 -5.77 4.98 9.97
C TYR A 417 -6.08 5.03 11.48
N GLN A 418 -6.80 4.04 12.02
CA GLN A 418 -7.05 3.96 13.45
C GLN A 418 -5.76 3.79 14.25
N ARG A 419 -4.87 2.89 13.80
CA ARG A 419 -3.53 2.71 14.39
C ARG A 419 -2.73 4.01 14.33
N ALA A 420 -2.72 4.69 13.19
CA ALA A 420 -2.00 5.95 13.01
C ALA A 420 -2.49 7.04 13.99
N VAL A 421 -3.82 7.19 14.15
CA VAL A 421 -4.41 8.19 15.07
C VAL A 421 -4.13 7.86 16.51
N THR A 422 -4.32 6.60 16.93
CA THR A 422 -4.19 6.22 18.33
C THR A 422 -2.75 6.16 18.82
N THR A 423 -1.83 5.79 17.93
CA THR A 423 -0.42 5.61 18.28
C THR A 423 0.37 6.92 18.19
N TYR A 424 0.13 7.73 17.14
CA TYR A 424 0.98 8.89 16.82
C TYR A 424 0.29 10.24 17.00
N ASP A 425 -0.86 10.26 17.61
CA ASP A 425 -1.62 11.48 17.95
C ASP A 425 -1.89 12.40 16.73
N LEU A 426 -2.09 11.80 15.56
CA LEU A 426 -2.28 12.56 14.31
C LEU A 426 -3.52 13.46 14.43
N SER A 427 -3.34 14.72 14.08
CA SER A 427 -4.44 15.68 13.97
C SER A 427 -5.28 15.45 12.73
N TYR A 428 -6.52 15.96 12.72
CA TYR A 428 -7.39 15.86 11.55
C TYR A 428 -6.79 16.48 10.26
N PRO A 429 -6.15 17.68 10.31
CA PRO A 429 -5.45 18.20 9.13
C PRO A 429 -4.30 17.30 8.62
N GLN A 430 -3.55 16.64 9.53
CA GLN A 430 -2.52 15.69 9.13
C GLN A 430 -3.12 14.46 8.45
N LEU A 431 -4.21 13.90 8.99
CA LEU A 431 -4.93 12.78 8.34
C LEU A 431 -5.42 13.16 6.96
N LYS A 432 -6.06 14.35 6.83
CA LYS A 432 -6.55 14.87 5.55
C LYS A 432 -5.40 15.04 4.54
N GLN A 433 -4.23 15.50 5.00
CA GLN A 433 -3.05 15.62 4.15
C GLN A 433 -2.50 14.25 3.72
N ILE A 434 -2.42 13.27 4.63
CA ILE A 434 -1.99 11.90 4.30
C ILE A 434 -2.94 11.26 3.28
N VAL A 435 -4.25 11.40 3.49
CA VAL A 435 -5.26 10.97 2.51
C VAL A 435 -5.06 11.67 1.16
N ARG A 436 -4.83 12.98 1.16
CA ARG A 436 -4.59 13.72 -0.07
C ARG A 436 -3.31 13.27 -0.78
N ASN A 437 -2.27 12.94 -0.02
CA ASN A 437 -1.01 12.42 -0.54
C ASN A 437 -1.23 11.11 -1.32
N SER A 438 -2.13 10.22 -0.90
CA SER A 438 -2.40 8.98 -1.62
C SER A 438 -2.89 9.19 -3.06
N ILE A 439 -3.47 10.36 -3.37
CA ILE A 439 -3.81 10.72 -4.74
C ILE A 439 -2.70 11.53 -5.41
N VAL A 440 -2.06 12.47 -4.68
CA VAL A 440 -1.00 13.33 -5.23
C VAL A 440 0.21 12.51 -5.68
N TYR A 441 0.57 11.49 -4.90
CA TYR A 441 1.72 10.60 -5.14
C TYR A 441 1.34 9.29 -5.84
N SER A 442 0.08 9.13 -6.26
CA SER A 442 -0.31 8.01 -7.13
C SER A 442 0.36 8.15 -8.50
N PHE A 443 0.56 7.04 -9.16
CA PHE A 443 1.05 7.00 -10.54
C PHE A 443 -0.08 7.09 -11.58
N ALA A 444 -1.29 7.48 -11.15
CA ALA A 444 -2.36 7.80 -12.06
C ALA A 444 -1.96 8.94 -13.01
N ASP A 445 -2.46 8.92 -14.24
CA ASP A 445 -2.26 10.01 -15.18
C ASP A 445 -2.81 11.35 -14.66
N ARG A 446 -2.34 12.45 -15.23
CA ARG A 446 -2.68 13.80 -14.77
C ARG A 446 -4.18 14.07 -14.71
N ASN A 447 -4.97 13.57 -15.68
CA ASN A 447 -6.40 13.82 -15.75
C ASN A 447 -7.14 13.01 -14.68
N THR A 448 -6.81 11.74 -14.54
CA THR A 448 -7.33 10.86 -13.49
C THR A 448 -7.02 11.42 -12.11
N ARG A 449 -5.79 11.84 -11.84
CA ARG A 449 -5.37 12.45 -10.58
C ARG A 449 -6.13 13.74 -10.27
N ALA A 450 -6.31 14.62 -11.26
CA ALA A 450 -7.09 15.86 -11.10
C ALA A 450 -8.56 15.58 -10.77
N ARG A 451 -9.17 14.60 -11.43
CA ARG A 451 -10.54 14.14 -11.16
C ARG A 451 -10.69 13.56 -9.75
N LEU A 452 -9.75 12.67 -9.35
CA LEU A 452 -9.76 12.05 -8.03
C LEU A 452 -9.56 13.07 -6.90
N LEU A 453 -8.70 14.08 -7.08
CA LEU A 453 -8.53 15.17 -6.12
C LEU A 453 -9.78 16.00 -5.96
N LYS A 454 -10.46 16.31 -7.06
CA LYS A 454 -11.74 17.04 -7.02
C LYS A 454 -12.82 16.24 -6.30
N ASP A 455 -12.97 14.95 -6.63
CA ASP A 455 -13.92 14.05 -5.93
C ASP A 455 -13.59 13.95 -4.44
N LEU A 456 -12.31 13.82 -4.09
CA LEU A 456 -11.86 13.76 -2.71
C LEU A 456 -12.21 15.03 -1.93
N ASP A 457 -11.99 16.22 -2.51
CA ASP A 457 -12.31 17.50 -1.89
C ASP A 457 -13.85 17.64 -1.68
N GLU A 458 -14.68 17.21 -2.65
CA GLU A 458 -16.14 17.18 -2.51
C GLU A 458 -16.60 16.21 -1.40
N ARG A 459 -15.98 15.04 -1.30
CA ARG A 459 -16.27 14.02 -0.27
C ARG A 459 -15.87 14.52 1.12
N PHE A 460 -14.72 15.17 1.26
CA PHE A 460 -14.32 15.80 2.52
C PHE A 460 -15.29 16.93 2.92
N GLY A 461 -15.71 17.77 1.97
CA GLY A 461 -16.71 18.81 2.25
C GLY A 461 -18.04 18.25 2.79
N LYS A 462 -18.52 17.13 2.22
CA LYS A 462 -19.72 16.42 2.72
C LYS A 462 -19.49 15.80 4.10
N PHE A 463 -18.33 15.20 4.33
CA PHE A 463 -17.96 14.59 5.60
C PHE A 463 -17.86 15.64 6.72
N GLU A 464 -17.16 16.74 6.47
CA GLU A 464 -17.00 17.85 7.41
C GLU A 464 -18.32 18.60 7.69
N GLY A 465 -19.27 18.53 6.77
CA GLY A 465 -20.62 19.09 6.95
C GLY A 465 -21.49 18.34 7.96
N GLN A 466 -21.07 17.17 8.42
CA GLN A 466 -21.79 16.35 9.41
C GLN A 466 -21.50 16.81 10.86
N PHE A 467 -20.48 17.57 11.07
CA PHE A 467 -20.02 18.10 12.37
C PHE A 467 -20.24 19.61 12.45
#